data_b64b213795b14d10d63503c1ec57cbb8
#
_entry.id   b64b213795b14d10d63503c1ec57cbb8
#
_cell.length_a   1.000
_cell.length_b   1.000
_cell.length_c   1.000
_cell.angle_alpha   90.00
_cell.angle_beta   90.00
_cell.angle_gamma   90.00
#
_symmetry.space_group_name_H-M   'P 1'
#
loop_
_entity.id
_entity.type
_entity.pdbx_description
1 polymer ?
#
loop_
_entity_poly.entity_id
_entity_poly.type
_entity_poly.pdbx_seq_one_letter_code
_entity_poly.pdbx_strand_id
1 'polypeptide(L)'
;MKNWRSLSAASAIVLLALGCRAGVAVREPPWKDGLAQELRVLGHRNWIVVADSAYPAQTSAGIETVYVGGDLLETLRAVLSAIDGSKHVQPVAHLDAELDHVPESLSPGAESFRKELKETLKGRRVDSIPHAEIMQRLDEVGKTFRILLLKTDLAIPYTSVFLELDCGYWGPEKEQKLREAMAAAK
;
A
#
# COMPACT_ATOMS: atom_id res chain seq x y z
N MET A 1 28.72 87.07 -4.44
CA MET A 1 28.30 86.38 -3.21
C MET A 1 26.89 85.87 -3.44
N LYS A 2 26.68 84.65 -3.81
CA LYS A 2 25.37 83.96 -3.92
C LYS A 2 25.48 82.53 -3.40
N ASN A 3 24.89 82.27 -2.26
CA ASN A 3 24.82 80.97 -1.61
C ASN A 3 23.77 80.08 -2.32
N TRP A 4 24.18 78.96 -2.80
CA TRP A 4 23.27 77.94 -3.33
C TRP A 4 23.22 76.78 -2.35
N ARG A 5 22.07 76.61 -1.72
CA ARG A 5 21.76 75.48 -0.87
C ARG A 5 21.29 74.31 -1.77
N SER A 6 22.04 73.23 -1.79
CA SER A 6 21.64 71.99 -2.39
C SER A 6 20.68 71.21 -1.48
N LEU A 7 19.49 70.93 -1.97
CA LEU A 7 18.51 70.04 -1.34
C LEU A 7 18.87 68.60 -1.81
N SER A 8 19.31 67.79 -0.86
CA SER A 8 19.48 66.37 -1.08
C SER A 8 18.17 65.64 -0.84
N ALA A 9 17.55 65.11 -1.89
CA ALA A 9 16.43 64.22 -1.79
C ALA A 9 16.93 62.77 -1.49
N ALA A 10 16.66 62.31 -0.29
CA ALA A 10 16.91 60.91 0.08
C ALA A 10 15.75 60.04 -0.42
N SER A 11 16.01 59.28 -1.48
CA SER A 11 15.07 58.24 -1.96
C SER A 11 15.21 57.00 -1.08
N ALA A 12 14.20 56.73 -0.26
CA ALA A 12 14.07 55.49 0.48
C ALA A 12 13.60 54.35 -0.46
N ILE A 13 14.52 53.44 -0.78
CA ILE A 13 14.17 52.21 -1.50
C ILE A 13 13.61 51.22 -0.49
N VAL A 14 12.28 50.99 -0.52
CA VAL A 14 11.64 49.93 0.23
C VAL A 14 11.84 48.64 -0.54
N LEU A 15 12.78 47.78 -0.10
CA LEU A 15 12.91 46.42 -0.57
C LEU A 15 11.78 45.57 0.03
N LEU A 16 10.75 45.30 -0.76
CA LEU A 16 9.82 44.20 -0.45
C LEU A 16 10.54 42.84 -0.64
N ALA A 17 10.98 42.25 0.45
CA ALA A 17 11.42 40.86 0.45
C ALA A 17 10.20 39.94 0.27
N LEU A 18 9.89 39.52 -0.96
CA LEU A 18 9.04 38.38 -1.21
C LEU A 18 9.74 37.13 -0.68
N GLY A 19 9.37 36.73 0.53
CA GLY A 19 9.77 35.45 1.08
C GLY A 19 9.13 34.32 0.31
N CYS A 20 9.78 33.79 -0.74
CA CYS A 20 9.47 32.48 -1.28
C CYS A 20 9.71 31.45 -0.16
N ARG A 21 8.65 31.04 0.52
CA ARG A 21 8.67 29.78 1.27
C ARG A 21 8.82 28.67 0.23
N ALA A 22 10.04 28.24 -0.02
CA ALA A 22 10.29 26.98 -0.70
C ALA A 22 9.71 25.89 0.19
N GLY A 23 8.51 25.43 -0.11
CA GLY A 23 7.98 24.20 0.46
C GLY A 23 8.98 23.10 0.12
N VAL A 24 9.55 22.45 1.13
CA VAL A 24 10.34 21.23 0.92
C VAL A 24 9.37 20.23 0.30
N ALA A 25 9.52 19.99 -0.99
CA ALA A 25 8.78 18.92 -1.66
C ALA A 25 9.23 17.60 -1.00
N VAL A 26 8.38 17.01 -0.18
CA VAL A 26 8.59 15.67 0.35
C VAL A 26 8.54 14.74 -0.85
N ARG A 27 9.70 14.24 -1.25
CA ARG A 27 9.79 13.29 -2.35
C ARG A 27 9.19 11.98 -1.88
N GLU A 28 8.13 11.53 -2.56
CA GLU A 28 7.56 10.20 -2.32
C GLU A 28 8.64 9.11 -2.46
N PRO A 29 8.60 8.05 -1.63
CA PRO A 29 9.53 6.95 -1.74
C PRO A 29 9.49 6.32 -3.15
N PRO A 30 10.64 5.98 -3.75
CA PRO A 30 10.72 5.46 -5.13
C PRO A 30 9.84 4.22 -5.41
N TRP A 31 9.57 3.41 -4.38
CA TRP A 31 8.74 2.22 -4.52
C TRP A 31 7.27 2.52 -4.83
N LYS A 32 6.74 3.69 -4.44
CA LYS A 32 5.35 4.08 -4.74
C LYS A 32 5.14 4.34 -6.23
N ASP A 33 6.12 4.95 -6.90
CA ASP A 33 6.09 5.11 -8.36
C ASP A 33 6.16 3.75 -9.07
N GLY A 34 7.00 2.84 -8.56
CA GLY A 34 7.08 1.46 -9.03
C GLY A 34 5.76 0.72 -8.87
N LEU A 35 5.10 0.84 -7.71
CA LEU A 35 3.80 0.22 -7.44
C LEU A 35 2.73 0.65 -8.46
N ALA A 36 2.66 1.93 -8.79
CA ALA A 36 1.69 2.45 -9.77
C ALA A 36 1.92 1.87 -11.18
N GLN A 37 3.18 1.57 -11.54
CA GLN A 37 3.50 0.89 -12.80
C GLN A 37 3.17 -0.60 -12.73
N GLU A 38 3.53 -1.28 -11.65
CA GLU A 38 3.22 -2.69 -11.44
C GLU A 38 1.71 -2.95 -11.47
N LEU A 39 0.89 -2.11 -10.85
CA LEU A 39 -0.57 -2.23 -10.89
C LEU A 39 -1.17 -2.19 -12.30
N ARG A 40 -0.47 -1.64 -13.30
CA ARG A 40 -0.93 -1.70 -14.70
C ARG A 40 -0.79 -3.09 -15.31
N VAL A 41 0.10 -3.91 -14.74
CA VAL A 41 0.40 -5.26 -15.23
C VAL A 41 -0.29 -6.31 -14.36
N LEU A 42 -0.43 -6.05 -13.05
CA LEU A 42 -1.09 -6.95 -12.13
C LEU A 42 -2.60 -6.96 -12.38
N GLY A 43 -3.18 -8.15 -12.48
CA GLY A 43 -4.61 -8.38 -12.66
C GLY A 43 -5.17 -9.30 -11.57
N HIS A 44 -6.39 -9.81 -11.75
CA HIS A 44 -6.96 -10.77 -10.81
C HIS A 44 -6.08 -12.03 -10.71
N ARG A 45 -6.03 -12.65 -9.53
CA ARG A 45 -5.13 -13.75 -9.12
C ARG A 45 -3.67 -13.34 -8.87
N ASN A 46 -3.25 -12.10 -9.18
CA ASN A 46 -1.99 -11.60 -8.68
C ASN A 46 -2.14 -11.18 -7.22
N TRP A 47 -1.03 -11.14 -6.50
CA TRP A 47 -1.03 -10.76 -5.09
C TRP A 47 -0.06 -9.60 -4.83
N ILE A 48 -0.42 -8.78 -3.84
CA ILE A 48 0.50 -7.82 -3.23
C ILE A 48 0.59 -8.17 -1.75
N VAL A 49 1.80 -8.38 -1.26
CA VAL A 49 2.03 -8.70 0.15
C VAL A 49 2.74 -7.51 0.80
N VAL A 50 2.20 -7.01 1.90
CA VAL A 50 2.90 -6.05 2.77
C VAL A 50 3.40 -6.83 3.97
N ALA A 51 4.71 -7.07 4.01
CA ALA A 51 5.34 -8.04 4.88
C ALA A 51 6.09 -7.41 6.04
N ASP A 52 6.07 -8.09 7.18
CA ASP A 52 6.93 -7.80 8.32
C ASP A 52 8.42 -8.07 8.03
N SER A 53 9.29 -7.66 8.96
CA SER A 53 10.75 -7.73 8.77
C SER A 53 11.32 -9.16 8.80
N ALA A 54 10.59 -10.12 9.39
CA ALA A 54 11.01 -11.53 9.45
C ALA A 54 10.53 -12.36 8.25
N TYR A 55 9.67 -11.81 7.39
CA TYR A 55 9.16 -12.53 6.23
C TYR A 55 10.32 -13.05 5.36
N PRO A 56 10.33 -14.32 4.97
CA PRO A 56 11.45 -14.92 4.25
C PRO A 56 11.58 -14.39 2.82
N ALA A 57 12.81 -14.33 2.32
CA ALA A 57 13.07 -14.13 0.90
C ALA A 57 12.74 -15.44 0.16
N GLN A 58 11.72 -15.40 -0.70
CA GLN A 58 11.29 -16.53 -1.48
C GLN A 58 11.99 -16.58 -2.84
N THR A 59 12.25 -17.78 -3.36
CA THR A 59 13.01 -17.99 -4.60
C THR A 59 12.14 -18.34 -5.80
N SER A 60 10.81 -18.39 -5.65
CA SER A 60 9.90 -18.63 -6.76
C SER A 60 9.98 -17.50 -7.79
N ALA A 61 10.07 -17.85 -9.07
CA ALA A 61 10.22 -16.88 -10.15
C ALA A 61 9.05 -15.88 -10.28
N GLY A 62 7.88 -16.24 -9.75
CA GLY A 62 6.71 -15.33 -9.73
C GLY A 62 6.71 -14.34 -8.58
N ILE A 63 7.65 -14.43 -7.64
CA ILE A 63 7.69 -13.58 -6.45
C ILE A 63 8.81 -12.56 -6.59
N GLU A 64 8.43 -11.28 -6.56
CA GLU A 64 9.35 -10.16 -6.52
C GLU A 64 9.32 -9.51 -5.13
N THR A 65 10.47 -9.45 -4.46
CA THR A 65 10.60 -8.83 -3.14
C THR A 65 11.27 -7.48 -3.25
N VAL A 66 10.61 -6.45 -2.78
CA VAL A 66 11.12 -5.08 -2.70
C VAL A 66 11.19 -4.67 -1.23
N TYR A 67 12.38 -4.30 -0.75
CA TYR A 67 12.52 -3.71 0.57
C TYR A 67 12.09 -2.24 0.51
N VAL A 68 11.05 -1.90 1.25
CA VAL A 68 10.47 -0.55 1.32
C VAL A 68 10.79 0.14 2.65
N GLY A 69 11.11 -0.63 3.68
CA GLY A 69 11.38 -0.14 5.03
C GLY A 69 10.15 0.48 5.71
N GLY A 70 10.38 1.14 6.85
CA GLY A 70 9.37 1.94 7.54
C GLY A 70 8.18 1.16 8.12
N ASP A 71 7.07 1.86 8.31
CA ASP A 71 5.86 1.34 8.96
C ASP A 71 5.00 0.51 8.01
N LEU A 72 4.56 -0.67 8.48
CA LEU A 72 3.75 -1.60 7.70
C LEU A 72 2.37 -1.03 7.38
N LEU A 73 1.71 -0.38 8.34
CA LEU A 73 0.37 0.16 8.14
C LEU A 73 0.37 1.38 7.20
N GLU A 74 1.42 2.20 7.23
CA GLU A 74 1.60 3.28 6.25
C GLU A 74 1.80 2.72 4.85
N THR A 75 2.63 1.68 4.71
CA THR A 75 2.82 0.97 3.44
C THR A 75 1.52 0.34 2.96
N LEU A 76 0.77 -0.33 3.84
CA LEU A 76 -0.52 -0.92 3.52
C LEU A 76 -1.53 0.14 3.03
N ARG A 77 -1.64 1.28 3.73
CA ARG A 77 -2.53 2.38 3.31
C ARG A 77 -2.16 2.91 1.92
N ALA A 78 -0.88 3.05 1.64
CA ALA A 78 -0.41 3.49 0.31
C ALA A 78 -0.77 2.47 -0.78
N VAL A 79 -0.59 1.17 -0.52
CA VAL A 79 -0.97 0.07 -1.44
C VAL A 79 -2.47 0.07 -1.69
N LEU A 80 -3.27 0.13 -0.62
CA LEU A 80 -4.74 0.15 -0.74
C LEU A 80 -5.22 1.37 -1.52
N SER A 81 -4.65 2.54 -1.27
CA SER A 81 -4.96 3.77 -2.02
C SER A 81 -4.64 3.64 -3.51
N ALA A 82 -3.51 3.02 -3.85
CA ALA A 82 -3.13 2.77 -5.24
C ALA A 82 -4.09 1.78 -5.93
N ILE A 83 -4.50 0.70 -5.23
CA ILE A 83 -5.48 -0.27 -5.74
C ILE A 83 -6.85 0.40 -5.92
N ASP A 84 -7.30 1.23 -4.98
CA ASP A 84 -8.58 1.95 -5.06
C ASP A 84 -8.61 2.93 -6.25
N GLY A 85 -7.46 3.51 -6.60
CA GLY A 85 -7.29 4.32 -7.81
C GLY A 85 -7.34 3.50 -9.11
N SER A 86 -7.25 2.19 -9.03
CA SER A 86 -7.28 1.25 -10.14
C SER A 86 -8.71 0.77 -10.40
N LYS A 87 -9.15 0.75 -11.66
CA LYS A 87 -10.53 0.33 -12.00
C LYS A 87 -10.65 -1.17 -12.29
N HIS A 88 -9.55 -1.85 -12.49
CA HIS A 88 -9.54 -3.23 -13.00
C HIS A 88 -9.36 -4.29 -11.91
N VAL A 89 -8.88 -3.91 -10.74
CA VAL A 89 -8.70 -4.83 -9.60
C VAL A 89 -9.26 -4.24 -8.30
N GLN A 90 -9.59 -5.11 -7.36
CA GLN A 90 -9.97 -4.81 -5.98
C GLN A 90 -9.30 -5.80 -5.04
N PRO A 91 -8.94 -5.42 -3.79
CA PRO A 91 -8.24 -6.30 -2.89
C PRO A 91 -9.20 -7.17 -2.07
N VAL A 92 -8.82 -8.42 -1.89
CA VAL A 92 -9.30 -9.30 -0.81
C VAL A 92 -8.13 -9.46 0.15
N ALA A 93 -8.28 -9.02 1.39
CA ALA A 93 -7.21 -9.11 2.38
C ALA A 93 -7.28 -10.47 3.08
N HIS A 94 -6.14 -11.16 3.16
CA HIS A 94 -5.98 -12.33 4.00
C HIS A 94 -5.01 -11.99 5.13
N LEU A 95 -5.35 -12.39 6.34
CA LEU A 95 -4.58 -12.17 7.56
C LEU A 95 -4.28 -13.51 8.22
N ASP A 96 -3.13 -13.59 8.86
CA ASP A 96 -2.78 -14.75 9.69
C ASP A 96 -3.75 -14.84 10.88
N ALA A 97 -4.45 -15.95 11.03
CA ALA A 97 -5.38 -16.17 12.16
C ALA A 97 -4.65 -16.12 13.51
N GLU A 98 -3.37 -16.45 13.53
CA GLU A 98 -2.52 -16.40 14.69
C GLU A 98 -2.37 -14.98 15.26
N LEU A 99 -2.49 -13.95 14.45
CA LEU A 99 -2.35 -12.55 14.87
C LEU A 99 -3.33 -12.20 16.00
N ASP A 100 -4.55 -12.69 15.95
CA ASP A 100 -5.56 -12.43 16.99
C ASP A 100 -5.20 -13.02 18.35
N HIS A 101 -4.29 -13.98 18.38
CA HIS A 101 -3.85 -14.71 19.57
C HIS A 101 -2.46 -14.29 20.07
N VAL A 102 -1.76 -13.36 19.40
CA VAL A 102 -0.45 -12.86 19.86
C VAL A 102 -0.63 -11.99 21.12
N PRO A 103 -0.13 -12.43 22.28
CA PRO A 103 -0.28 -11.66 23.52
C PRO A 103 0.61 -10.42 23.50
N GLU A 104 0.13 -9.29 24.04
CA GLU A 104 0.92 -8.07 24.23
C GLU A 104 2.18 -8.30 25.09
N SER A 105 2.10 -9.20 26.07
CA SER A 105 3.22 -9.56 26.95
C SER A 105 4.37 -10.27 26.23
N LEU A 106 4.10 -10.93 25.10
CA LEU A 106 5.11 -11.61 24.28
C LEU A 106 5.57 -10.78 23.09
N SER A 107 4.72 -9.88 22.64
CA SER A 107 5.03 -8.98 21.51
C SER A 107 4.41 -7.60 21.77
N PRO A 108 5.14 -6.71 22.45
CA PRO A 108 4.66 -5.35 22.72
C PRO A 108 4.28 -4.60 21.44
N GLY A 109 3.11 -3.98 21.46
CA GLY A 109 2.54 -3.28 20.30
C GLY A 109 1.56 -4.12 19.46
N ALA A 110 1.42 -5.42 19.74
CA ALA A 110 0.51 -6.30 18.99
C ALA A 110 -0.97 -5.87 19.10
N GLU A 111 -1.41 -5.40 20.28
CA GLU A 111 -2.80 -4.94 20.47
C GLU A 111 -3.09 -3.65 19.70
N SER A 112 -2.19 -2.67 19.76
CA SER A 112 -2.35 -1.43 19.01
C SER A 112 -2.33 -1.69 17.50
N PHE A 113 -1.42 -2.53 17.03
CA PHE A 113 -1.34 -2.94 15.63
C PHE A 113 -2.65 -3.57 15.15
N ARG A 114 -3.20 -4.56 15.88
CA ARG A 114 -4.50 -5.19 15.52
C ARG A 114 -5.62 -4.18 15.39
N LYS A 115 -5.71 -3.25 16.35
CA LYS A 115 -6.73 -2.20 16.34
C LYS A 115 -6.59 -1.30 15.10
N GLU A 116 -5.40 -0.84 14.80
CA GLU A 116 -5.14 0.03 13.66
C GLU A 116 -5.30 -0.71 12.32
N LEU A 117 -4.88 -1.97 12.24
CA LEU A 117 -5.09 -2.82 11.07
C LEU A 117 -6.58 -2.98 10.78
N LYS A 118 -7.39 -3.26 11.81
CA LYS A 118 -8.84 -3.39 11.68
C LYS A 118 -9.49 -2.10 11.15
N GLU A 119 -9.07 -0.92 11.63
CA GLU A 119 -9.56 0.36 11.10
C GLU A 119 -9.07 0.60 9.67
N THR A 120 -7.82 0.23 9.35
CA THR A 120 -7.26 0.37 8.00
C THR A 120 -8.00 -0.49 6.96
N LEU A 121 -8.45 -1.67 7.35
CA LEU A 121 -9.18 -2.61 6.48
C LEU A 121 -10.70 -2.49 6.56
N LYS A 122 -11.22 -1.52 7.31
CA LYS A 122 -12.66 -1.33 7.50
C LYS A 122 -13.41 -1.16 6.17
N GLY A 123 -14.51 -1.91 6.04
CA GLY A 123 -15.34 -1.91 4.82
C GLY A 123 -14.77 -2.73 3.67
N ARG A 124 -13.65 -3.43 3.86
CA ARG A 124 -13.04 -4.33 2.88
C ARG A 124 -13.37 -5.79 3.20
N ARG A 125 -13.26 -6.64 2.20
CA ARG A 125 -13.31 -8.08 2.41
C ARG A 125 -12.00 -8.53 3.08
N VAL A 126 -12.14 -9.17 4.24
CA VAL A 126 -11.02 -9.70 5.04
C VAL A 126 -11.33 -11.14 5.41
N ASP A 127 -10.40 -12.03 5.08
CA ASP A 127 -10.44 -13.44 5.46
C ASP A 127 -9.28 -13.70 6.44
N SER A 128 -9.54 -14.33 7.57
CA SER A 128 -8.55 -14.77 8.54
C SER A 128 -8.33 -16.27 8.39
N ILE A 129 -7.13 -16.69 8.06
CA ILE A 129 -6.78 -18.09 7.79
C ILE A 129 -5.44 -18.45 8.43
N PRO A 130 -5.18 -19.72 8.76
CA PRO A 130 -3.93 -20.13 9.37
C PRO A 130 -2.71 -19.75 8.52
N HIS A 131 -1.63 -19.31 9.16
CA HIS A 131 -0.38 -18.90 8.49
C HIS A 131 0.14 -19.96 7.51
N ALA A 132 0.16 -21.24 7.92
CA ALA A 132 0.61 -22.33 7.06
C ALA A 132 -0.20 -22.45 5.77
N GLU A 133 -1.51 -22.16 5.82
CA GLU A 133 -2.37 -22.17 4.64
C GLU A 133 -2.08 -20.99 3.71
N ILE A 134 -1.82 -19.80 4.26
CA ILE A 134 -1.42 -18.63 3.46
C ILE A 134 -0.11 -18.93 2.73
N MET A 135 0.89 -19.48 3.42
CA MET A 135 2.17 -19.81 2.82
C MET A 135 2.00 -20.83 1.69
N GLN A 136 1.20 -21.88 1.88
CA GLN A 136 0.91 -22.84 0.84
C GLN A 136 0.23 -22.19 -0.39
N ARG A 137 -0.72 -21.28 -0.18
CA ARG A 137 -1.37 -20.55 -1.27
C ARG A 137 -0.38 -19.70 -2.06
N LEU A 138 0.52 -18.98 -1.37
CA LEU A 138 1.54 -18.17 -2.03
C LEU A 138 2.53 -19.02 -2.83
N ASP A 139 2.93 -20.18 -2.29
CA ASP A 139 3.80 -21.13 -3.01
C ASP A 139 3.15 -21.62 -4.30
N GLU A 140 1.85 -21.92 -4.28
CA GLU A 140 1.12 -22.34 -5.49
C GLU A 140 0.91 -21.18 -6.47
N VAL A 141 0.50 -20.02 -5.97
CA VAL A 141 0.26 -18.82 -6.79
C VAL A 141 1.55 -18.36 -7.46
N GLY A 142 2.66 -18.31 -6.71
CA GLY A 142 3.98 -17.88 -7.21
C GLY A 142 4.56 -18.75 -8.33
N LYS A 143 4.01 -19.94 -8.57
CA LYS A 143 4.38 -20.78 -9.73
C LYS A 143 3.80 -20.29 -11.06
N THR A 144 2.66 -19.58 -11.01
CA THR A 144 1.87 -19.23 -12.21
C THR A 144 1.60 -17.75 -12.32
N PHE A 145 1.41 -17.06 -11.20
CA PHE A 145 1.05 -15.65 -11.12
C PHE A 145 2.12 -14.84 -10.38
N ARG A 146 2.09 -13.53 -10.59
CA ARG A 146 3.03 -12.62 -9.90
C ARG A 146 2.54 -12.28 -8.49
N ILE A 147 3.51 -12.23 -7.59
CA ILE A 147 3.37 -11.75 -6.22
C ILE A 147 4.38 -10.62 -6.04
N LEU A 148 3.90 -9.40 -5.77
CA LEU A 148 4.73 -8.28 -5.37
C LEU A 148 4.78 -8.24 -3.83
N LEU A 149 5.95 -8.46 -3.25
CA LEU A 149 6.17 -8.47 -1.82
C LEU A 149 6.92 -7.20 -1.39
N LEU A 150 6.26 -6.38 -0.59
CA LEU A 150 6.78 -5.13 -0.05
C LEU A 150 7.20 -5.36 1.40
N LYS A 151 8.50 -5.47 1.65
CA LYS A 151 9.05 -5.80 2.96
C LYS A 151 9.31 -4.55 3.78
N THR A 152 8.74 -4.49 5.00
CA THR A 152 8.83 -3.36 5.93
C THR A 152 9.77 -3.66 7.11
N ASP A 153 9.88 -2.70 8.05
CA ASP A 153 10.72 -2.86 9.27
C ASP A 153 9.95 -3.38 10.48
N LEU A 154 8.64 -3.62 10.36
CA LEU A 154 7.83 -4.05 11.50
C LEU A 154 8.30 -5.42 12.03
N ALA A 155 8.56 -5.51 13.34
CA ALA A 155 9.04 -6.71 14.00
C ALA A 155 8.00 -7.26 15.00
N ILE A 156 6.76 -7.42 14.55
CA ILE A 156 5.67 -8.07 15.30
C ILE A 156 5.25 -9.31 14.50
N PRO A 157 5.13 -10.50 15.12
CA PRO A 157 4.84 -11.73 14.40
C PRO A 157 3.40 -11.75 13.86
N TYR A 158 3.21 -12.44 12.71
CA TYR A 158 1.92 -12.64 12.06
C TYR A 158 1.23 -11.35 11.60
N THR A 159 1.99 -10.28 11.35
CA THR A 159 1.44 -8.97 10.96
C THR A 159 1.43 -8.72 9.46
N SER A 160 2.01 -9.62 8.67
CA SER A 160 1.97 -9.51 7.21
C SER A 160 0.54 -9.50 6.69
N VAL A 161 0.27 -8.67 5.68
CA VAL A 161 -1.05 -8.54 5.05
C VAL A 161 -0.94 -8.98 3.60
N PHE A 162 -1.78 -9.94 3.23
CA PHE A 162 -1.76 -10.61 1.93
C PHE A 162 -2.98 -10.15 1.12
N LEU A 163 -2.77 -9.34 0.09
CA LEU A 163 -3.83 -8.80 -0.75
C LEU A 163 -3.92 -9.60 -2.05
N GLU A 164 -4.91 -10.48 -2.14
CA GLU A 164 -5.30 -11.10 -3.40
C GLU A 164 -6.04 -10.09 -4.25
N LEU A 165 -5.62 -9.89 -5.48
CA LEU A 165 -6.28 -9.01 -6.43
C LEU A 165 -7.42 -9.75 -7.13
N ASP A 166 -8.64 -9.29 -6.90
CA ASP A 166 -9.84 -9.77 -7.58
C ASP A 166 -10.26 -8.78 -8.69
N CYS A 167 -11.14 -9.19 -9.58
CA CYS A 167 -11.63 -8.35 -10.67
C CYS A 167 -12.47 -7.17 -10.15
N GLY A 168 -12.03 -5.93 -10.42
CA GLY A 168 -12.70 -4.72 -9.95
C GLY A 168 -13.99 -4.35 -10.68
N TYR A 169 -14.22 -4.88 -11.87
CA TYR A 169 -15.40 -4.56 -12.70
C TYR A 169 -16.34 -5.74 -12.93
N TRP A 170 -16.00 -6.94 -12.44
CA TRP A 170 -16.80 -8.15 -12.57
C TRP A 170 -16.90 -8.86 -11.23
N GLY A 171 -18.09 -8.97 -10.68
CA GLY A 171 -18.33 -9.59 -9.39
C GLY A 171 -19.29 -10.79 -9.49
N PRO A 172 -19.50 -11.51 -8.36
CA PRO A 172 -20.31 -12.73 -8.31
C PRO A 172 -21.73 -12.58 -8.90
N GLU A 173 -22.39 -11.46 -8.67
CA GLU A 173 -23.73 -11.22 -9.22
C GLU A 173 -23.73 -11.13 -10.76
N LYS A 174 -22.72 -10.51 -11.33
CA LYS A 174 -22.59 -10.42 -12.79
C LYS A 174 -22.25 -11.78 -13.38
N GLU A 175 -21.38 -12.53 -12.71
CA GLU A 175 -21.02 -13.88 -13.11
C GLU A 175 -22.24 -14.81 -13.07
N GLN A 176 -23.05 -14.74 -12.03
CA GLN A 176 -24.29 -15.54 -11.93
C GLN A 176 -25.22 -15.23 -13.10
N LYS A 177 -25.50 -13.96 -13.39
CA LYS A 177 -26.35 -13.56 -14.52
C LYS A 177 -25.81 -14.04 -15.86
N LEU A 178 -24.50 -14.01 -16.05
CA LEU A 178 -23.85 -14.55 -17.23
C LEU A 178 -24.12 -16.06 -17.35
N ARG A 179 -23.93 -16.82 -16.26
CA ARG A 179 -24.17 -18.28 -16.26
C ARG A 179 -25.62 -18.62 -16.57
N GLU A 180 -26.58 -17.89 -16.01
CA GLU A 180 -27.99 -18.04 -16.29
C GLU A 180 -28.32 -17.76 -17.77
N ALA A 181 -27.76 -16.68 -18.35
CA ALA A 181 -27.94 -16.37 -19.77
C ALA A 181 -27.33 -17.46 -20.69
N MET A 182 -26.15 -17.99 -20.32
CA MET A 182 -25.51 -19.09 -21.08
C MET A 182 -26.34 -20.39 -21.00
N ALA A 183 -26.99 -20.65 -19.87
CA ALA A 183 -27.85 -21.84 -19.73
C ALA A 183 -29.14 -21.72 -20.53
N ALA A 184 -29.73 -20.52 -20.63
CA ALA A 184 -30.94 -20.25 -21.38
C ALA A 184 -30.73 -20.26 -22.92
N ALA A 185 -29.48 -20.14 -23.39
CA ALA A 185 -29.13 -20.17 -24.81
C ALA A 185 -28.84 -21.57 -25.39
N LYS A 186 -28.93 -22.61 -24.53
CA LYS A 186 -28.82 -24.03 -24.93
C LYS A 186 -30.17 -24.68 -25.13
#